data_d99e099f8278f6e57cfbb3313a5bcc05
#
_entry.id   d99e099f8278f6e57cfbb3313a5bcc05
#
_cell.length_a   1.000
_cell.length_b   1.000
_cell.length_c   1.000
_cell.angle_alpha   90.00
_cell.angle_beta   90.00
_cell.angle_gamma   90.00
#
_symmetry.space_group_name_H-M   'P 1'
#
loop_
_entity.id
_entity.type
_entity.pdbx_description
1 polymer ?
#
loop_
_entity_poly.entity_id
_entity_poly.type
_entity_poly.pdbx_seq_one_letter_code
_entity_poly.pdbx_strand_id
1 'polypeptide(L)'
;MILNLKGKAHDILATERLSLNILSHLSGISTHTNKIVKIAKKVNPKIQILATRKTLPGLRELEKEAVVHGGGATHRMRLDDAILIKDNHLKLSKSIGESIKSSREKHPNLMLEVEADNEEQAIEIAKCGADRVMLDNFTSKEASKTIKKLKQFSNIEVEISGGITIDNVADYAEHADFISLGSLTMSSKPVDFSLHVI
;
A
#
# COMPACT_ATOMS: atom_id res chain seq x y z
N MET A 1 10.67 -9.28 -28.31
CA MET A 1 9.97 -10.55 -27.97
C MET A 1 10.24 -10.84 -26.51
N ILE A 2 9.19 -11.04 -25.70
CA ILE A 2 9.30 -11.31 -24.26
C ILE A 2 8.96 -12.76 -23.91
N LEU A 3 8.12 -13.41 -24.73
CA LEU A 3 7.69 -14.79 -24.53
C LEU A 3 7.49 -15.47 -25.88
N ASN A 4 7.81 -16.75 -25.95
CA ASN A 4 7.51 -17.61 -27.09
C ASN A 4 6.63 -18.77 -26.60
N LEU A 5 5.51 -19.00 -27.27
CA LEU A 5 4.53 -20.04 -26.94
C LEU A 5 4.47 -21.05 -28.06
N LYS A 6 4.39 -22.34 -27.72
CA LYS A 6 4.18 -23.45 -28.68
C LYS A 6 3.02 -24.30 -28.19
N GLY A 7 2.04 -24.51 -29.03
CA GLY A 7 0.85 -25.29 -28.70
C GLY A 7 -0.09 -25.43 -29.88
N LYS A 8 -1.28 -25.98 -29.65
CA LYS A 8 -2.33 -26.04 -30.65
C LYS A 8 -2.85 -24.65 -30.97
N ALA A 9 -2.96 -24.29 -32.22
CA ALA A 9 -3.43 -22.97 -32.67
C ALA A 9 -4.79 -22.59 -32.03
N HIS A 10 -5.73 -23.53 -32.00
CA HIS A 10 -7.03 -23.30 -31.36
C HIS A 10 -6.91 -22.84 -29.90
N ASP A 11 -6.09 -23.51 -29.09
CA ASP A 11 -5.97 -23.24 -27.66
C ASP A 11 -5.27 -21.87 -27.41
N ILE A 12 -4.23 -21.59 -28.22
CA ILE A 12 -3.53 -20.29 -28.17
C ILE A 12 -4.48 -19.15 -28.51
N LEU A 13 -5.22 -19.25 -29.64
CA LEU A 13 -6.14 -18.20 -30.08
C LEU A 13 -7.34 -18.03 -29.13
N ALA A 14 -7.84 -19.10 -28.54
CA ALA A 14 -8.95 -19.06 -27.61
C ALA A 14 -8.59 -18.33 -26.30
N THR A 15 -7.33 -18.39 -25.85
CA THR A 15 -6.87 -17.80 -24.60
C THR A 15 -6.13 -16.47 -24.79
N GLU A 16 -5.77 -16.11 -26.02
CA GLU A 16 -4.95 -14.95 -26.37
C GLU A 16 -5.42 -13.66 -25.67
N ARG A 17 -6.67 -13.27 -25.92
CA ARG A 17 -7.17 -11.97 -25.45
C ARG A 17 -7.17 -11.87 -23.93
N LEU A 18 -7.60 -12.92 -23.22
CA LEU A 18 -7.60 -12.94 -21.77
C LEU A 18 -6.18 -12.84 -21.21
N SER A 19 -5.26 -13.64 -21.78
CA SER A 19 -3.85 -13.64 -21.35
C SER A 19 -3.18 -12.28 -21.58
N LEU A 20 -3.40 -11.67 -22.74
CA LEU A 20 -2.86 -10.33 -23.05
C LEU A 20 -3.45 -9.25 -22.12
N ASN A 21 -4.74 -9.30 -21.81
CA ASN A 21 -5.36 -8.33 -20.92
C ASN A 21 -4.77 -8.42 -19.50
N ILE A 22 -4.63 -9.64 -18.96
CA ILE A 22 -4.03 -9.84 -17.62
C ILE A 22 -2.56 -9.40 -17.62
N LEU A 23 -1.79 -9.83 -18.63
CA LEU A 23 -0.39 -9.46 -18.76
C LEU A 23 -0.20 -7.94 -18.84
N SER A 24 -1.01 -7.27 -19.66
CA SER A 24 -0.97 -5.81 -19.84
C SER A 24 -1.28 -5.08 -18.54
N HIS A 25 -2.31 -5.50 -17.82
CA HIS A 25 -2.74 -4.89 -16.56
C HIS A 25 -1.67 -5.05 -15.47
N LEU A 26 -1.22 -6.27 -15.22
CA LEU A 26 -0.24 -6.56 -14.17
C LEU A 26 1.13 -5.96 -14.47
N SER A 27 1.56 -5.96 -15.73
CA SER A 27 2.80 -5.28 -16.15
C SER A 27 2.71 -3.76 -15.96
N GLY A 28 1.52 -3.18 -16.15
CA GLY A 28 1.24 -1.79 -15.86
C GLY A 28 1.44 -1.46 -14.38
N ILE A 29 0.87 -2.27 -13.50
CA ILE A 29 1.02 -2.16 -12.03
C ILE A 29 2.50 -2.25 -11.64
N SER A 30 3.20 -3.27 -12.09
CA SER A 30 4.62 -3.47 -11.78
C SER A 30 5.48 -2.30 -12.27
N THR A 31 5.24 -1.82 -13.48
CA THR A 31 5.96 -0.69 -14.08
C THR A 31 5.71 0.60 -13.30
N HIS A 32 4.46 0.89 -12.95
CA HIS A 32 4.09 2.08 -12.19
C HIS A 32 4.69 2.03 -10.79
N THR A 33 4.59 0.90 -10.10
CA THR A 33 5.20 0.68 -8.79
C THR A 33 6.70 0.90 -8.84
N ASN A 34 7.41 0.34 -9.84
CA ASN A 34 8.85 0.50 -9.97
C ASN A 34 9.29 1.96 -10.12
N LYS A 35 8.53 2.77 -10.86
CA LYS A 35 8.79 4.21 -10.99
C LYS A 35 8.68 4.91 -9.64
N ILE A 36 7.60 4.67 -8.89
CA ILE A 36 7.36 5.27 -7.57
C ILE A 36 8.45 4.83 -6.56
N VAL A 37 8.74 3.53 -6.50
CA VAL A 37 9.78 2.99 -5.62
C VAL A 37 11.15 3.62 -5.90
N LYS A 38 11.52 3.77 -7.18
CA LYS A 38 12.79 4.43 -7.55
C LYS A 38 12.86 5.88 -7.11
N ILE A 39 11.76 6.63 -7.21
CA ILE A 39 11.70 8.02 -6.76
C ILE A 39 11.81 8.09 -5.23
N ALA A 40 10.99 7.34 -4.52
CA ALA A 40 10.95 7.34 -3.06
C ALA A 40 12.30 6.90 -2.45
N LYS A 41 12.91 5.82 -2.98
CA LYS A 41 14.19 5.30 -2.49
C LYS A 41 15.41 6.19 -2.77
N LYS A 42 15.32 7.14 -3.71
CA LYS A 42 16.36 8.16 -3.88
C LYS A 42 16.42 9.12 -2.68
N VAL A 43 15.28 9.36 -2.05
CA VAL A 43 15.15 10.23 -0.87
C VAL A 43 15.39 9.43 0.42
N ASN A 44 14.74 8.27 0.55
CA ASN A 44 14.87 7.39 1.70
C ASN A 44 15.08 5.94 1.24
N PRO A 45 16.31 5.41 1.27
CA PRO A 45 16.58 4.04 0.82
C PRO A 45 15.82 2.94 1.58
N LYS A 46 15.34 3.24 2.79
CA LYS A 46 14.61 2.29 3.66
C LYS A 46 13.11 2.31 3.45
N ILE A 47 12.57 3.33 2.78
CA ILE A 47 11.12 3.48 2.59
C ILE A 47 10.52 2.26 1.89
N GLN A 48 9.36 1.83 2.34
CA GLN A 48 8.57 0.79 1.69
C GLN A 48 7.29 1.38 1.08
N ILE A 49 7.05 1.04 -0.18
CA ILE A 49 5.85 1.45 -0.92
C ILE A 49 4.85 0.30 -0.88
N LEU A 50 3.67 0.53 -0.30
CA LEU A 50 2.70 -0.51 0.01
C LEU A 50 1.49 -0.49 -0.93
N ALA A 51 1.07 -1.70 -1.36
CA ALA A 51 -0.20 -1.91 -2.03
C ALA A 51 -1.34 -2.02 -1.02
N THR A 52 -2.35 -1.17 -1.13
CA THR A 52 -3.55 -1.21 -0.30
C THR A 52 -4.47 -2.40 -0.65
N ARG A 53 -5.66 -2.47 -0.02
CA ARG A 53 -6.74 -3.39 -0.41
C ARG A 53 -7.67 -2.84 -1.50
N LYS A 54 -7.36 -1.67 -2.07
CA LYS A 54 -8.06 -1.10 -3.23
C LYS A 54 -7.57 -1.83 -4.49
N THR A 55 -8.22 -2.94 -4.82
CA THR A 55 -7.86 -3.85 -5.93
C THR A 55 -9.11 -4.21 -6.72
N LEU A 56 -8.94 -4.64 -7.96
CA LEU A 56 -10.05 -5.18 -8.74
C LEU A 56 -10.58 -6.46 -8.07
N PRO A 57 -11.92 -6.64 -8.01
CA PRO A 57 -12.51 -7.86 -7.46
C PRO A 57 -11.96 -9.11 -8.17
N GLY A 58 -11.54 -10.09 -7.37
CA GLY A 58 -10.95 -11.35 -7.87
C GLY A 58 -9.49 -11.28 -8.29
N LEU A 59 -8.87 -10.09 -8.43
CA LEU A 59 -7.47 -9.96 -8.89
C LEU A 59 -6.49 -9.53 -7.80
N ARG A 60 -6.91 -9.40 -6.54
CA ARG A 60 -6.06 -8.86 -5.46
C ARG A 60 -4.71 -9.55 -5.32
N GLU A 61 -4.69 -10.87 -5.38
CA GLU A 61 -3.44 -11.62 -5.23
C GLU A 61 -2.46 -11.30 -6.36
N LEU A 62 -2.93 -11.36 -7.60
CA LEU A 62 -2.12 -11.05 -8.78
C LEU A 62 -1.67 -9.59 -8.80
N GLU A 63 -2.55 -8.65 -8.46
CA GLU A 63 -2.20 -7.23 -8.44
C GLU A 63 -1.16 -6.91 -7.36
N LYS A 64 -1.29 -7.49 -6.15
CA LYS A 64 -0.30 -7.31 -5.10
C LYS A 64 1.03 -7.99 -5.42
N GLU A 65 1.01 -9.14 -6.07
CA GLU A 65 2.22 -9.79 -6.61
C GLU A 65 2.91 -8.89 -7.64
N ALA A 66 2.15 -8.28 -8.54
CA ALA A 66 2.69 -7.32 -9.51
C ALA A 66 3.33 -6.09 -8.83
N VAL A 67 2.78 -5.61 -7.71
CA VAL A 67 3.41 -4.55 -6.90
C VAL A 67 4.75 -5.03 -6.32
N VAL A 68 4.82 -6.25 -5.79
CA VAL A 68 6.08 -6.84 -5.28
C VAL A 68 7.11 -6.95 -6.39
N HIS A 69 6.74 -7.42 -7.57
CA HIS A 69 7.61 -7.45 -8.75
C HIS A 69 8.10 -6.06 -9.19
N GLY A 70 7.32 -5.01 -8.91
CA GLY A 70 7.73 -3.61 -9.10
C GLY A 70 8.70 -3.09 -8.04
N GLY A 71 9.02 -3.88 -7.02
CA GLY A 71 9.89 -3.51 -5.89
C GLY A 71 9.17 -2.86 -4.71
N GLY A 72 7.84 -2.84 -4.74
CA GLY A 72 6.99 -2.48 -3.61
C GLY A 72 6.79 -3.64 -2.63
N ALA A 73 5.91 -3.44 -1.66
CA ALA A 73 5.50 -4.45 -0.70
C ALA A 73 3.98 -4.48 -0.54
N THR A 74 3.46 -5.47 0.16
CA THR A 74 2.04 -5.60 0.40
C THR A 74 1.68 -5.08 1.80
N HIS A 75 0.62 -4.30 1.89
CA HIS A 75 -0.16 -4.17 3.12
C HIS A 75 -0.98 -5.46 3.33
N ARG A 76 -1.73 -5.58 4.44
CA ARG A 76 -2.58 -6.75 4.72
C ARG A 76 -3.36 -7.21 3.47
N MET A 77 -3.42 -8.51 3.25
CA MET A 77 -4.16 -9.12 2.14
C MET A 77 -5.66 -9.16 2.46
N ARG A 78 -5.98 -9.52 3.72
CA ARG A 78 -7.33 -9.75 4.22
C ARG A 78 -7.57 -8.99 5.52
N LEU A 79 -8.77 -9.07 6.06
CA LEU A 79 -9.14 -8.40 7.31
C LEU A 79 -8.57 -9.10 8.56
N ASP A 80 -8.20 -10.37 8.42
CA ASP A 80 -7.67 -11.23 9.47
C ASP A 80 -6.13 -11.27 9.55
N ASP A 81 -5.42 -10.64 8.60
CA ASP A 81 -3.95 -10.59 8.59
C ASP A 81 -3.39 -9.56 9.60
N ALA A 82 -4.07 -8.43 9.75
CA ALA A 82 -3.69 -7.36 10.65
C ALA A 82 -4.91 -6.48 10.98
N ILE A 83 -4.89 -5.88 12.15
CA ILE A 83 -5.94 -4.95 12.58
C ILE A 83 -5.60 -3.57 12.02
N LEU A 84 -6.58 -2.95 11.36
CA LEU A 84 -6.51 -1.55 10.96
C LEU A 84 -7.77 -0.84 11.46
N ILE A 85 -7.59 0.01 12.46
CA ILE A 85 -8.65 0.86 13.00
C ILE A 85 -8.69 2.13 12.16
N LYS A 86 -9.85 2.39 11.57
CA LYS A 86 -10.10 3.53 10.69
C LYS A 86 -10.97 4.58 11.37
N ASP A 87 -11.04 5.77 10.76
CA ASP A 87 -11.89 6.89 11.17
C ASP A 87 -13.33 6.45 11.52
N ASN A 88 -13.95 5.63 10.69
CA ASN A 88 -15.30 5.13 10.91
C ASN A 88 -15.40 4.17 12.12
N HIS A 89 -14.35 3.41 12.42
CA HIS A 89 -14.32 2.58 13.62
C HIS A 89 -14.19 3.46 14.87
N LEU A 90 -13.36 4.50 14.81
CA LEU A 90 -13.19 5.45 15.91
C LEU A 90 -14.46 6.22 16.23
N LYS A 91 -15.26 6.60 15.22
CA LYS A 91 -16.57 7.24 15.40
C LYS A 91 -17.59 6.36 16.14
N LEU A 92 -17.44 5.04 16.08
CA LEU A 92 -18.30 4.06 16.75
C LEU A 92 -17.77 3.64 18.12
N SER A 93 -16.57 4.09 18.51
CA SER A 93 -15.93 3.79 19.78
C SER A 93 -16.02 4.96 20.76
N LYS A 94 -15.78 4.71 22.04
CA LYS A 94 -15.78 5.77 23.06
C LYS A 94 -14.48 6.59 23.04
N SER A 95 -13.35 5.95 22.67
CA SER A 95 -12.04 6.60 22.54
C SER A 95 -11.06 5.76 21.71
N ILE A 96 -10.01 6.39 21.23
CA ILE A 96 -8.88 5.72 20.56
C ILE A 96 -8.25 4.68 21.49
N GLY A 97 -7.97 5.04 22.73
CA GLY A 97 -7.35 4.15 23.72
C GLY A 97 -8.19 2.91 24.01
N GLU A 98 -9.52 3.03 24.12
CA GLU A 98 -10.42 1.88 24.32
C GLU A 98 -10.41 0.95 23.10
N SER A 99 -10.41 1.49 21.89
CA SER A 99 -10.34 0.72 20.66
C SER A 99 -9.04 -0.09 20.55
N ILE A 100 -7.92 0.54 20.85
CA ILE A 100 -6.59 -0.10 20.85
C ILE A 100 -6.54 -1.20 21.91
N LYS A 101 -6.93 -0.89 23.14
CA LYS A 101 -6.93 -1.84 24.27
C LYS A 101 -7.79 -3.06 23.97
N SER A 102 -9.03 -2.85 23.56
CA SER A 102 -9.97 -3.94 23.24
C SER A 102 -9.47 -4.81 22.08
N SER A 103 -8.85 -4.19 21.06
CA SER A 103 -8.27 -4.92 19.94
C SER A 103 -7.07 -5.77 20.38
N ARG A 104 -6.20 -5.23 21.22
CA ARG A 104 -5.02 -5.93 21.74
C ARG A 104 -5.41 -7.10 22.66
N GLU A 105 -6.40 -6.92 23.51
CA GLU A 105 -6.92 -7.98 24.40
C GLU A 105 -7.50 -9.17 23.61
N LYS A 106 -8.21 -8.89 22.51
CA LYS A 106 -8.80 -9.94 21.67
C LYS A 106 -7.80 -10.61 20.72
N HIS A 107 -6.80 -9.86 20.27
CA HIS A 107 -5.87 -10.29 19.22
C HIS A 107 -4.44 -9.85 19.57
N PRO A 108 -3.82 -10.40 20.62
CA PRO A 108 -2.53 -9.91 21.17
C PRO A 108 -1.36 -10.03 20.19
N ASN A 109 -1.44 -10.96 19.24
CA ASN A 109 -0.35 -11.28 18.31
C ASN A 109 -0.51 -10.62 16.91
N LEU A 110 -1.64 -9.94 16.64
CA LEU A 110 -1.82 -9.28 15.37
C LEU A 110 -1.22 -7.87 15.40
N MET A 111 -0.59 -7.48 14.30
CA MET A 111 -0.16 -6.11 14.07
C MET A 111 -1.38 -5.18 14.14
N LEU A 112 -1.25 -4.13 14.92
CA LEU A 112 -2.30 -3.15 15.17
C LEU A 112 -1.90 -1.78 14.62
N GLU A 113 -2.57 -1.38 13.56
CA GLU A 113 -2.44 -0.09 12.92
C GLU A 113 -3.68 0.76 13.13
N VAL A 114 -3.50 2.08 13.29
CA VAL A 114 -4.61 3.03 13.51
C VAL A 114 -4.42 4.25 12.63
N GLU A 115 -5.47 4.65 11.92
CA GLU A 115 -5.51 5.89 11.14
C GLU A 115 -5.63 7.11 12.07
N ALA A 116 -4.90 8.17 11.74
CA ALA A 116 -4.95 9.48 12.38
C ALA A 116 -5.24 10.55 11.33
N ASP A 117 -6.22 11.43 11.62
CA ASP A 117 -6.60 12.56 10.78
C ASP A 117 -5.84 13.85 11.15
N ASN A 118 -5.14 13.87 12.29
CA ASN A 118 -4.40 15.02 12.78
C ASN A 118 -3.27 14.61 13.76
N GLU A 119 -2.40 15.57 14.09
CA GLU A 119 -1.23 15.36 14.94
C GLU A 119 -1.61 14.87 16.35
N GLU A 120 -2.67 15.39 16.94
CA GLU A 120 -3.11 15.05 18.30
C GLU A 120 -3.53 13.58 18.37
N GLN A 121 -4.33 13.11 17.40
CA GLN A 121 -4.71 11.70 17.29
C GLN A 121 -3.48 10.81 17.09
N ALA A 122 -2.54 11.20 16.21
CA ALA A 122 -1.34 10.41 15.95
C ALA A 122 -0.51 10.21 17.24
N ILE A 123 -0.36 11.24 18.04
CA ILE A 123 0.33 11.18 19.34
C ILE A 123 -0.44 10.31 20.35
N GLU A 124 -1.77 10.42 20.41
CA GLU A 124 -2.60 9.59 21.27
C GLU A 124 -2.49 8.11 20.92
N ILE A 125 -2.56 7.77 19.61
CA ILE A 125 -2.40 6.41 19.09
C ILE A 125 -1.06 5.81 19.53
N ALA A 126 0.04 6.58 19.38
CA ALA A 126 1.37 6.14 19.78
C ALA A 126 1.46 5.91 21.30
N LYS A 127 0.86 6.78 22.13
CA LYS A 127 0.79 6.62 23.59
C LYS A 127 0.00 5.38 24.02
N CYS A 128 -1.04 5.02 23.26
CA CYS A 128 -1.90 3.87 23.56
C CYS A 128 -1.30 2.54 23.12
N GLY A 129 -0.13 2.50 22.46
CA GLY A 129 0.61 1.28 22.14
C GLY A 129 0.13 0.58 20.86
N ALA A 130 -0.27 1.32 19.84
CA ALA A 130 -0.36 0.79 18.48
C ALA A 130 1.04 0.44 17.95
N ASP A 131 1.12 -0.53 17.03
CA ASP A 131 2.39 -0.89 16.38
C ASP A 131 2.71 0.09 15.26
N ARG A 132 1.68 0.62 14.57
CA ARG A 132 1.81 1.56 13.45
C ARG A 132 0.75 2.66 13.53
N VAL A 133 1.15 3.87 13.23
CA VAL A 133 0.25 5.01 12.99
C VAL A 133 0.20 5.29 11.50
N MET A 134 -0.99 5.35 10.92
CA MET A 134 -1.20 5.82 9.55
C MET A 134 -1.64 7.29 9.58
N LEU A 135 -0.81 8.17 9.01
CA LEU A 135 -1.16 9.57 8.80
C LEU A 135 -1.97 9.66 7.51
N ASP A 136 -3.30 9.83 7.62
CA ASP A 136 -4.18 9.84 6.46
C ASP A 136 -4.47 11.26 6.00
N ASN A 137 -4.23 11.53 4.72
CA ASN A 137 -4.45 12.83 4.06
C ASN A 137 -3.67 14.03 4.67
N PHE A 138 -2.56 13.79 5.37
CA PHE A 138 -1.66 14.87 5.80
C PHE A 138 -0.94 15.48 4.61
N THR A 139 -0.68 16.79 4.68
CA THR A 139 0.31 17.40 3.80
C THR A 139 1.72 16.90 4.17
N SER A 140 2.68 16.94 3.24
CA SER A 140 4.06 16.52 3.52
C SER A 140 4.68 17.27 4.69
N LYS A 141 4.34 18.56 4.84
CA LYS A 141 4.80 19.43 5.92
C LYS A 141 4.25 19.04 7.29
N GLU A 142 2.95 18.75 7.36
CA GLU A 142 2.30 18.24 8.58
C GLU A 142 2.82 16.86 8.94
N ALA A 143 2.94 15.95 7.98
CA ALA A 143 3.48 14.62 8.18
C ALA A 143 4.90 14.68 8.75
N SER A 144 5.81 15.47 8.15
CA SER A 144 7.18 15.65 8.64
C SER A 144 7.22 16.16 10.09
N LYS A 145 6.38 17.15 10.41
CA LYS A 145 6.29 17.70 11.78
C LYS A 145 5.80 16.65 12.78
N THR A 146 4.74 15.92 12.42
CA THR A 146 4.13 14.89 13.27
C THR A 146 5.09 13.73 13.49
N ILE A 147 5.76 13.24 12.45
CA ILE A 147 6.73 12.14 12.54
C ILE A 147 7.88 12.48 13.49
N LYS A 148 8.40 13.72 13.46
CA LYS A 148 9.43 14.16 14.41
C LYS A 148 9.00 14.02 15.88
N LYS A 149 7.73 14.25 16.17
CA LYS A 149 7.17 14.05 17.52
C LYS A 149 6.96 12.56 17.82
N LEU A 150 6.50 11.78 16.84
CA LEU A 150 6.30 10.33 16.98
C LEU A 150 7.61 9.58 17.26
N LYS A 151 8.74 10.05 16.75
CA LYS A 151 10.08 9.48 17.04
C LYS A 151 10.47 9.48 18.52
N GLN A 152 9.74 10.19 19.39
CA GLN A 152 9.92 10.15 20.85
C GLN A 152 9.36 8.84 21.45
N PHE A 153 8.49 8.14 20.73
CA PHE A 153 7.94 6.86 21.14
C PHE A 153 8.78 5.74 20.50
N SER A 154 9.39 4.90 21.32
CA SER A 154 10.14 3.76 20.83
C SER A 154 9.21 2.77 20.13
N ASN A 155 9.64 2.24 18.98
CA ASN A 155 8.99 1.16 18.24
C ASN A 155 7.67 1.50 17.52
N ILE A 156 7.28 2.76 17.37
CA ILE A 156 6.14 3.11 16.55
C ILE A 156 6.56 3.24 15.07
N GLU A 157 5.96 2.45 14.20
CA GLU A 157 6.10 2.60 12.76
C GLU A 157 5.16 3.69 12.25
N VAL A 158 5.56 4.39 11.20
CA VAL A 158 4.74 5.45 10.60
C VAL A 158 4.49 5.17 9.12
N GLU A 159 3.22 5.04 8.79
CA GLU A 159 2.72 4.99 7.42
C GLU A 159 2.10 6.33 7.03
N ILE A 160 2.30 6.76 5.79
CA ILE A 160 1.58 7.90 5.21
C ILE A 160 0.68 7.40 4.09
N SER A 161 -0.58 7.86 4.10
CA SER A 161 -1.59 7.50 3.11
C SER A 161 -2.41 8.72 2.68
N GLY A 162 -3.12 8.59 1.56
CA GLY A 162 -4.02 9.64 1.05
C GLY A 162 -3.33 10.67 0.16
N GLY A 163 -3.91 10.91 -1.03
CA GLY A 163 -3.47 11.95 -1.97
C GLY A 163 -2.06 11.83 -2.55
N ILE A 164 -1.36 10.71 -2.32
CA ILE A 164 0.02 10.53 -2.78
C ILE A 164 0.04 10.02 -4.22
N THR A 165 0.88 10.64 -5.03
CA THR A 165 1.06 10.37 -6.45
C THR A 165 2.55 10.21 -6.79
N ILE A 166 2.85 9.86 -8.05
CA ILE A 166 4.24 9.79 -8.53
C ILE A 166 4.94 11.15 -8.46
N ASP A 167 4.19 12.26 -8.58
CA ASP A 167 4.76 13.62 -8.64
C ASP A 167 5.12 14.17 -7.25
N ASN A 168 4.45 13.69 -6.18
CA ASN A 168 4.66 14.20 -4.83
C ASN A 168 5.25 13.15 -3.85
N VAL A 169 5.42 11.90 -4.24
CA VAL A 169 5.90 10.83 -3.33
C VAL A 169 7.26 11.16 -2.70
N ALA A 170 8.13 11.89 -3.41
CA ALA A 170 9.42 12.30 -2.88
C ALA A 170 9.30 13.18 -1.63
N ASP A 171 8.29 14.06 -1.60
CA ASP A 171 8.06 15.00 -0.49
C ASP A 171 7.63 14.30 0.81
N TYR A 172 7.06 13.09 0.69
CA TYR A 172 6.61 12.28 1.82
C TYR A 172 7.64 11.23 2.27
N ALA A 173 8.54 10.84 1.37
CA ALA A 173 9.42 9.69 1.59
C ALA A 173 10.50 9.92 2.65
N GLU A 174 10.86 11.17 2.96
CA GLU A 174 12.05 11.49 3.77
C GLU A 174 12.02 10.90 5.18
N HIS A 175 10.85 10.88 5.81
CA HIS A 175 10.74 10.59 7.24
C HIS A 175 9.86 9.37 7.57
N ALA A 176 9.04 8.90 6.65
CA ALA A 176 8.15 7.77 6.86
C ALA A 176 8.87 6.42 6.73
N ASP A 177 8.30 5.41 7.37
CA ASP A 177 8.73 4.01 7.19
C ASP A 177 8.00 3.40 6.00
N PHE A 178 6.73 3.78 5.82
CA PHE A 178 5.84 3.25 4.77
C PHE A 178 5.04 4.37 4.09
N ILE A 179 4.79 4.18 2.81
CA ILE A 179 3.81 4.96 2.05
C ILE A 179 2.87 3.99 1.33
N SER A 180 1.56 4.10 1.56
CA SER A 180 0.57 3.32 0.85
C SER A 180 -0.16 4.15 -0.21
N LEU A 181 -0.29 3.56 -1.40
CA LEU A 181 -0.95 4.20 -2.54
C LEU A 181 -2.01 3.28 -3.17
N GLY A 182 -3.25 3.73 -3.16
CA GLY A 182 -4.32 3.05 -3.92
C GLY A 182 -4.13 3.12 -5.43
N SER A 183 -3.42 4.12 -5.93
CA SER A 183 -3.14 4.32 -7.35
C SER A 183 -2.24 3.26 -7.97
N LEU A 184 -1.48 2.50 -7.17
CA LEU A 184 -0.65 1.40 -7.67
C LEU A 184 -1.47 0.37 -8.44
N THR A 185 -2.66 0.05 -7.94
CA THR A 185 -3.56 -0.97 -8.50
C THR A 185 -4.72 -0.36 -9.27
N MET A 186 -5.34 0.71 -8.75
CA MET A 186 -6.57 1.27 -9.32
C MET A 186 -6.36 2.27 -10.45
N SER A 187 -5.15 2.80 -10.64
CA SER A 187 -4.89 3.87 -11.62
C SER A 187 -3.67 3.60 -12.51
N SER A 188 -3.11 2.39 -12.47
CA SER A 188 -1.98 2.03 -13.33
C SER A 188 -2.43 1.87 -14.78
N LYS A 189 -1.71 2.49 -15.69
CA LYS A 189 -1.94 2.30 -17.13
C LYS A 189 -1.40 0.95 -17.57
N PRO A 190 -2.17 0.13 -18.32
CA PRO A 190 -1.68 -1.14 -18.84
C PRO A 190 -0.51 -0.91 -19.81
N VAL A 191 0.38 -1.90 -19.91
CA VAL A 191 1.41 -1.97 -20.95
C VAL A 191 0.82 -2.65 -22.16
N ASP A 192 1.09 -2.13 -23.34
CA ASP A 192 0.58 -2.75 -24.59
C ASP A 192 1.41 -3.97 -24.99
N PHE A 193 0.73 -5.10 -25.17
CA PHE A 193 1.29 -6.36 -25.66
C PHE A 193 0.45 -6.90 -26.81
N SER A 194 1.14 -7.51 -27.79
CA SER A 194 0.53 -8.21 -28.91
C SER A 194 1.09 -9.61 -29.06
N LEU A 195 0.28 -10.52 -29.61
CA LEU A 195 0.69 -11.87 -29.99
C LEU A 195 0.82 -11.92 -31.51
N HIS A 196 1.92 -12.51 -31.99
CA HIS A 196 2.15 -12.77 -33.42
C HIS A 196 2.39 -14.26 -33.65
N VAL A 197 1.66 -14.84 -34.56
CA VAL A 197 1.90 -16.22 -35.02
C VAL A 197 3.04 -16.19 -36.01
N ILE A 198 4.02 -17.07 -35.86
CA ILE A 198 5.21 -17.23 -36.70
C ILE A 198 5.30 -18.65 -37.27
#